data_0bfd7367344a981d0ccdf49e15f9247b
#
_entry.id   0bfd7367344a981d0ccdf49e15f9247b
#
_cell.length_a   1.000
_cell.length_b   1.000
_cell.length_c   1.000
_cell.angle_alpha   90.00
_cell.angle_beta   90.00
_cell.angle_gamma   90.00
#
_symmetry.space_group_name_H-M   'P 1'
#
loop_
_entity.id
_entity.type
_entity.pdbx_description
1 polymer ?
#
loop_
_entity_poly.entity_id
_entity_poly.type
_entity_poly.pdbx_seq_one_letter_code
_entity_poly.pdbx_strand_id
1 'polypeptide(L)'
;AVSFSQTNSKALKVVEHKKNWKAYRSGIEIPKSHFFRIVNDEHNRDQSLLYEKKFMVRRFKLSCFMCGNSSLGLISLAADNQKMIKVTLYGYILTSIVKRLIKQDSVDITFDEALNIAKEYNDSLKGQTKIAI
;
A
#
# COMPACT_ATOMS: atom_id res chain seq x y z
N ALA A 1 4.43 1.11 34.76
CA ALA A 1 5.33 1.02 33.62
C ALA A 1 4.73 0.17 32.49
N VAL A 2 4.10 -0.96 32.81
CA VAL A 2 3.50 -1.88 31.82
C VAL A 2 2.30 -1.24 31.11
N SER A 3 1.44 -0.51 31.83
CA SER A 3 0.27 0.19 31.24
C SER A 3 0.69 1.33 30.32
N PHE A 4 1.80 2.01 30.61
CA PHE A 4 2.32 3.10 29.79
C PHE A 4 2.86 2.60 28.45
N SER A 5 3.60 1.50 28.45
CA SER A 5 4.11 0.90 27.20
C SER A 5 2.99 0.34 26.33
N GLN A 6 1.94 -0.23 26.92
CA GLN A 6 0.77 -0.70 26.17
C GLN A 6 -0.01 0.45 25.50
N THR A 7 -0.12 1.58 26.19
CA THR A 7 -0.79 2.77 25.63
C THR A 7 -0.01 3.33 24.45
N ASN A 8 1.30 3.41 24.56
CA ASN A 8 2.16 3.85 23.47
C ASN A 8 2.13 2.89 22.27
N SER A 9 1.99 1.58 22.51
CA SER A 9 1.92 0.60 21.42
C SER A 9 0.66 0.73 20.58
N LYS A 10 -0.42 1.30 21.12
CA LYS A 10 -1.68 1.53 20.40
C LYS A 10 -1.73 2.89 19.69
N ALA A 11 -0.80 3.79 19.99
CA ALA A 11 -0.78 5.12 19.38
C ALA A 11 -0.49 5.05 17.88
N LEU A 12 -1.18 5.90 17.13
CA LEU A 12 -0.99 6.02 15.69
C LEU A 12 0.00 7.15 15.39
N LYS A 13 0.89 6.88 14.45
CA LYS A 13 1.84 7.86 13.94
C LYS A 13 1.66 8.01 12.43
N VAL A 14 1.57 9.25 11.96
CA VAL A 14 1.46 9.57 10.53
C VAL A 14 2.72 10.30 10.11
N VAL A 15 3.34 9.85 9.03
CA VAL A 15 4.58 10.42 8.50
C VAL A 15 4.37 10.79 7.04
N GLU A 16 4.82 11.97 6.66
CA GLU A 16 4.81 12.39 5.26
C GLU A 16 5.82 11.56 4.44
N HIS A 17 5.37 11.08 3.28
CA HIS A 17 6.21 10.32 2.37
C HIS A 17 5.99 10.78 0.93
N LYS A 18 6.99 11.48 0.38
CA LYS A 18 6.91 12.12 -0.95
C LYS A 18 5.71 13.08 -1.01
N LYS A 19 4.74 12.85 -1.86
CA LYS A 19 3.51 13.66 -1.95
C LYS A 19 2.32 13.00 -1.24
N ASN A 20 2.57 12.04 -0.38
CA ASN A 20 1.57 11.25 0.29
C ASN A 20 1.94 11.08 1.76
N TRP A 21 1.23 10.24 2.49
CA TRP A 21 1.51 9.95 3.88
C TRP A 21 1.44 8.43 4.15
N LYS A 22 2.12 8.02 5.20
CA LYS A 22 2.10 6.64 5.69
C LYS A 22 1.72 6.62 7.16
N ALA A 23 1.00 5.61 7.58
CA ALA A 23 0.61 5.40 8.96
C ALA A 23 1.42 4.26 9.58
N TYR A 24 1.78 4.44 10.85
CA TYR A 24 2.54 3.48 11.63
C TYR A 24 1.85 3.23 12.97
N ARG A 25 1.91 2.00 13.44
CA ARG A 25 1.48 1.60 14.76
C ARG A 25 2.54 0.68 15.36
N SER A 26 3.02 1.01 16.55
CA SER A 26 4.12 0.28 17.22
C SER A 26 5.39 0.15 16.36
N GLY A 27 5.70 1.17 15.54
CA GLY A 27 6.85 1.16 14.64
C GLY A 27 6.67 0.34 13.37
N ILE A 28 5.49 -0.26 13.16
CA ILE A 28 5.18 -1.07 11.98
C ILE A 28 4.25 -0.27 11.06
N GLU A 29 4.59 -0.21 9.78
CA GLU A 29 3.75 0.42 8.76
C GLU A 29 2.44 -0.34 8.60
N ILE A 30 1.32 0.38 8.64
CA ILE A 30 -0.01 -0.18 8.42
C ILE A 30 -0.63 0.39 7.15
N PRO A 31 -1.46 -0.40 6.43
CA PRO A 31 -2.19 0.11 5.28
C PRO A 31 -3.17 1.22 5.67
N LYS A 32 -3.50 2.11 4.74
CA LYS A 32 -4.48 3.18 4.98
C LYS A 32 -5.85 2.64 5.37
N SER A 33 -6.28 1.53 4.78
CA SER A 33 -7.53 0.87 5.14
C SER A 33 -7.56 0.46 6.62
N HIS A 34 -6.46 -0.08 7.12
CA HIS A 34 -6.32 -0.45 8.53
C HIS A 34 -6.31 0.79 9.44
N PHE A 35 -5.64 1.85 9.04
CA PHE A 35 -5.65 3.14 9.73
C PHE A 35 -7.08 3.67 9.90
N PHE A 36 -7.85 3.73 8.83
CA PHE A 36 -9.23 4.20 8.87
C PHE A 36 -10.14 3.26 9.65
N ARG A 37 -9.86 1.97 9.64
CA ARG A 37 -10.58 1.01 10.48
C ARG A 37 -10.37 1.26 11.97
N ILE A 38 -9.15 1.57 12.38
CA ILE A 38 -8.83 1.87 13.78
C ILE A 38 -9.54 3.12 14.26
N VAL A 39 -9.59 4.17 13.42
CA VAL A 39 -10.25 5.45 13.77
C VAL A 39 -11.75 5.46 13.49
N ASN A 40 -12.36 4.33 13.12
CA ASN A 40 -13.78 4.15 12.82
C ASN A 40 -14.31 5.03 11.66
N ASP A 41 -13.49 5.33 10.69
CA ASP A 41 -13.89 6.03 9.48
C ASP A 41 -14.24 5.01 8.38
N GLU A 42 -15.49 4.55 8.38
CA GLU A 42 -15.96 3.51 7.46
C GLU A 42 -15.88 3.92 5.99
N HIS A 43 -16.23 5.16 5.68
CA HIS A 43 -16.23 5.66 4.31
C HIS A 43 -14.82 5.63 3.71
N ASN A 44 -13.84 6.20 4.39
CA ASN A 44 -12.44 6.21 3.93
C ASN A 44 -11.80 4.83 3.97
N ARG A 45 -12.19 3.98 4.93
CA ARG A 45 -11.78 2.58 4.97
C ARG A 45 -12.22 1.83 3.72
N ASP A 46 -13.48 1.93 3.34
CA ASP A 46 -14.04 1.24 2.19
C ASP A 46 -13.40 1.74 0.89
N GLN A 47 -13.17 3.04 0.77
CA GLN A 47 -12.46 3.63 -0.37
C GLN A 47 -11.00 3.15 -0.45
N SER A 48 -10.30 3.11 0.67
CA SER A 48 -8.92 2.63 0.74
C SER A 48 -8.81 1.16 0.37
N LEU A 49 -9.73 0.33 0.85
CA LEU A 49 -9.81 -1.09 0.47
C LEU A 49 -10.04 -1.27 -1.03
N LEU A 50 -10.91 -0.46 -1.61
CA LEU A 50 -11.19 -0.51 -3.05
C LEU A 50 -9.94 -0.16 -3.87
N TYR A 51 -9.21 0.89 -3.50
CA TYR A 51 -7.97 1.29 -4.18
C TYR A 51 -6.87 0.25 -4.02
N GLU A 52 -6.69 -0.29 -2.83
CA GLU A 52 -5.72 -1.35 -2.57
C GLU A 52 -6.02 -2.60 -3.41
N LYS A 53 -7.29 -3.00 -3.49
CA LYS A 53 -7.74 -4.14 -4.31
C LYS A 53 -7.48 -3.90 -5.80
N LYS A 54 -7.83 -2.73 -6.32
CA LYS A 54 -7.56 -2.37 -7.71
C LYS A 54 -6.06 -2.39 -8.03
N PHE A 55 -5.24 -1.87 -7.15
CA PHE A 55 -3.78 -1.88 -7.31
C PHE A 55 -3.23 -3.30 -7.33
N MET A 56 -3.64 -4.16 -6.41
CA MET A 56 -3.24 -5.56 -6.38
C MET A 56 -3.64 -6.32 -7.64
N VAL A 57 -4.86 -6.12 -8.13
CA VAL A 57 -5.35 -6.76 -9.36
C VAL A 57 -4.53 -6.31 -10.57
N ARG A 58 -4.23 -5.01 -10.69
CA ARG A 58 -3.38 -4.50 -11.77
C ARG A 58 -1.99 -5.11 -11.74
N ARG A 59 -1.37 -5.17 -10.58
CA ARG A 59 -0.04 -5.78 -10.42
C ARG A 59 -0.06 -7.28 -10.73
N PHE A 60 -1.10 -7.98 -10.31
CA PHE A 60 -1.26 -9.40 -10.60
C PHE A 60 -1.37 -9.67 -12.11
N LYS A 61 -2.20 -8.89 -12.82
CA LYS A 61 -2.34 -9.00 -14.28
C LYS A 61 -1.00 -8.78 -14.99
N LEU A 62 -0.24 -7.77 -14.60
CA LEU A 62 1.08 -7.50 -15.16
C LEU A 62 2.07 -8.62 -14.86
N SER A 63 2.07 -9.15 -13.64
CA SER A 63 2.95 -10.26 -13.27
C SER A 63 2.64 -11.51 -14.08
N CYS A 64 1.36 -11.83 -14.32
CA CYS A 64 0.95 -12.93 -15.18
C CYS A 64 1.42 -12.71 -16.62
N PHE A 65 1.28 -11.51 -17.15
CA PHE A 65 1.76 -11.18 -18.50
C PHE A 65 3.29 -11.33 -18.61
N MET A 66 4.04 -10.86 -17.61
CA MET A 66 5.50 -11.02 -17.59
C MET A 66 5.92 -12.48 -17.53
N CYS A 67 5.25 -13.31 -16.74
CA CYS A 67 5.51 -14.76 -16.68
C CYS A 67 5.26 -15.42 -18.03
N GLY A 68 4.13 -15.13 -18.70
CA GLY A 68 3.81 -15.62 -20.02
C GLY A 68 4.84 -15.19 -21.05
N ASN A 69 5.24 -13.94 -21.04
CA ASN A 69 6.24 -13.40 -21.96
C ASN A 69 7.62 -14.05 -21.76
N SER A 70 8.03 -14.29 -20.50
CA SER A 70 9.27 -14.98 -20.17
C SER A 70 9.27 -16.43 -20.66
N SER A 71 8.14 -17.12 -20.53
CA SER A 71 7.98 -18.50 -21.04
C SER A 71 8.09 -18.55 -22.56
N LEU A 72 7.48 -17.61 -23.27
CA LEU A 72 7.63 -17.49 -24.73
C LEU A 72 9.07 -17.19 -25.15
N GLY A 73 9.78 -16.37 -24.37
CA GLY A 73 11.19 -16.08 -24.59
C GLY A 73 12.06 -17.33 -24.49
N LEU A 74 11.85 -18.17 -23.49
CA LEU A 74 12.57 -19.45 -23.32
C LEU A 74 12.31 -20.41 -24.48
N ILE A 75 11.05 -20.53 -24.91
CA ILE A 75 10.67 -21.35 -26.06
C ILE A 75 11.32 -20.82 -27.34
N SER A 76 11.34 -19.51 -27.53
CA SER A 76 11.96 -18.86 -28.70
C SER A 76 13.48 -19.09 -28.74
N LEU A 77 14.16 -19.05 -27.59
CA LEU A 77 15.58 -19.36 -27.49
C LEU A 77 15.86 -20.83 -27.86
N ALA A 78 15.02 -21.75 -27.36
CA ALA A 78 15.14 -23.17 -27.69
C ALA A 78 14.91 -23.47 -29.17
N ALA A 79 14.01 -22.70 -29.82
CA ALA A 79 13.69 -22.81 -31.23
C ALA A 79 14.62 -21.99 -32.16
N ASP A 80 15.55 -21.23 -31.58
CA ASP A 80 16.49 -20.34 -32.29
C ASP A 80 15.79 -19.34 -33.23
N ASN A 81 14.64 -18.81 -32.80
CA ASN A 81 13.84 -17.86 -33.54
C ASN A 81 14.14 -16.43 -33.13
N GLN A 82 15.02 -15.74 -33.88
CA GLN A 82 15.49 -14.39 -33.55
C GLN A 82 14.36 -13.34 -33.54
N LYS A 83 13.35 -13.45 -34.41
CA LYS A 83 12.23 -12.51 -34.44
C LYS A 83 11.38 -12.59 -33.17
N MET A 84 11.11 -13.81 -32.73
CA MET A 84 10.36 -14.03 -31.48
C MET A 84 11.15 -13.58 -30.25
N ILE A 85 12.45 -13.77 -30.24
CA ILE A 85 13.33 -13.30 -29.15
C ILE A 85 13.26 -11.78 -29.04
N LYS A 86 13.35 -11.05 -30.15
CA LYS A 86 13.24 -9.59 -30.18
C LYS A 86 11.89 -9.10 -29.67
N VAL A 87 10.80 -9.69 -30.15
CA VAL A 87 9.43 -9.34 -29.70
C VAL A 87 9.26 -9.58 -28.20
N THR A 88 9.79 -10.69 -27.70
CA THR A 88 9.74 -11.02 -26.27
C THR A 88 10.53 -10.02 -25.41
N LEU A 89 11.72 -9.62 -25.85
CA LEU A 89 12.54 -8.61 -25.19
C LEU A 89 11.84 -7.25 -25.13
N TYR A 90 11.26 -6.80 -26.25
CA TYR A 90 10.48 -5.55 -26.29
C TYR A 90 9.27 -5.60 -25.36
N GLY A 91 8.54 -6.70 -25.37
CA GLY A 91 7.41 -6.91 -24.46
C GLY A 91 7.82 -6.85 -22.99
N TYR A 92 8.94 -7.47 -22.65
CA TYR A 92 9.50 -7.44 -21.30
C TYR A 92 9.87 -6.02 -20.86
N ILE A 93 10.56 -5.27 -21.72
CA ILE A 93 10.96 -3.89 -21.43
C ILE A 93 9.72 -2.99 -21.24
N LEU A 94 8.75 -3.07 -22.16
CA LEU A 94 7.50 -2.31 -22.06
C LEU A 94 6.73 -2.63 -20.78
N THR A 95 6.60 -3.90 -20.44
CA THR A 95 5.91 -4.34 -19.21
C THR A 95 6.62 -3.82 -17.97
N SER A 96 7.94 -3.82 -17.96
CA SER A 96 8.73 -3.28 -16.85
C SER A 96 8.50 -1.78 -16.67
N ILE A 97 8.46 -1.02 -17.77
CA ILE A 97 8.18 0.42 -17.74
C ILE A 97 6.77 0.68 -17.21
N VAL A 98 5.77 -0.02 -17.72
CA VAL A 98 4.37 0.11 -17.27
C VAL A 98 4.25 -0.22 -15.79
N LYS A 99 4.91 -1.28 -15.31
CA LYS A 99 4.91 -1.66 -13.91
C LYS A 99 5.46 -0.56 -13.00
N ARG A 100 6.48 0.17 -13.45
CA ARG A 100 7.03 1.32 -12.72
C ARG A 100 6.11 2.53 -12.72
N LEU A 101 5.32 2.71 -13.78
CA LEU A 101 4.38 3.82 -13.92
C LEU A 101 3.06 3.59 -13.17
N ILE A 102 2.74 2.34 -12.81
CA ILE A 102 1.56 2.05 -12.00
C ILE A 102 1.76 2.59 -10.61
N LYS A 103 0.97 3.60 -10.27
CA LYS A 103 0.92 4.18 -8.93
C LYS A 103 -0.33 3.70 -8.22
N GLN A 104 -0.20 3.48 -6.91
CA GLN A 104 -1.35 3.19 -6.09
C GLN A 104 -2.16 4.47 -5.90
N ASP A 105 -3.43 4.44 -6.32
CA ASP A 105 -4.36 5.51 -6.02
C ASP A 105 -4.60 5.53 -4.52
N SER A 106 -4.72 6.72 -3.96
CA SER A 106 -4.97 6.91 -2.54
C SER A 106 -6.22 7.76 -2.31
N VAL A 107 -6.80 7.63 -1.12
CA VAL A 107 -7.92 8.45 -0.70
C VAL A 107 -7.49 9.92 -0.67
N ASP A 108 -8.41 10.83 -1.03
CA ASP A 108 -8.19 12.29 -1.05
C ASP A 108 -8.12 12.87 0.37
N ILE A 109 -7.22 12.33 1.19
CA ILE A 109 -6.94 12.83 2.53
C ILE A 109 -5.48 13.28 2.55
N THR A 110 -5.29 14.56 2.88
CA THR A 110 -3.96 15.15 2.98
C THR A 110 -3.23 14.66 4.23
N PHE A 111 -1.92 14.86 4.25
CA PHE A 111 -1.10 14.54 5.43
C PHE A 111 -1.59 15.26 6.68
N ASP A 112 -1.95 16.55 6.57
CA ASP A 112 -2.43 17.34 7.71
C ASP A 112 -3.75 16.81 8.27
N GLU A 113 -4.68 16.42 7.41
CA GLU A 113 -5.94 15.80 7.81
C GLU A 113 -5.71 14.44 8.51
N ALA A 114 -4.83 13.61 7.95
CA ALA A 114 -4.46 12.33 8.55
C ALA A 114 -3.77 12.52 9.91
N LEU A 115 -2.91 13.52 10.02
CA LEU A 115 -2.24 13.87 11.28
C LEU A 115 -3.25 14.29 12.36
N ASN A 116 -4.24 15.10 12.00
CA ASN A 116 -5.30 15.52 12.92
C ASN A 116 -6.15 14.33 13.38
N ILE A 117 -6.52 13.44 12.48
CA ILE A 117 -7.27 12.21 12.80
C ILE A 117 -6.46 11.34 13.78
N ALA A 118 -5.17 11.16 13.54
CA ALA A 118 -4.30 10.41 14.42
C ALA A 118 -4.17 11.05 15.81
N LYS A 119 -4.07 12.37 15.88
CA LYS A 119 -4.04 13.12 17.15
C LYS A 119 -5.33 12.92 17.95
N GLU A 120 -6.48 13.08 17.33
CA GLU A 120 -7.78 12.88 17.98
C GLU A 120 -7.91 11.46 18.53
N TYR A 121 -7.49 10.47 17.76
CA TYR A 121 -7.50 9.07 18.21
C TYR A 121 -6.56 8.86 19.40
N ASN A 122 -5.35 9.39 19.34
CA ASN A 122 -4.37 9.26 20.43
C ASN A 122 -4.85 9.94 21.70
N ASP A 123 -5.48 11.12 21.59
CA ASP A 123 -6.08 11.83 22.74
C ASP A 123 -7.24 11.05 23.33
N SER A 124 -8.06 10.40 22.50
CA SER A 124 -9.11 9.48 22.94
C SER A 124 -8.54 8.30 23.74
N LEU A 125 -7.43 7.72 23.32
CA LEU A 125 -6.74 6.66 24.08
C LEU A 125 -6.27 7.13 25.45
N LYS A 126 -5.71 8.33 25.53
CA LYS A 126 -5.29 8.93 26.80
C LYS A 126 -6.49 9.15 27.72
N GLY A 127 -7.60 9.64 27.20
CA GLY A 127 -8.84 9.82 27.92
C GLY A 127 -9.38 8.50 28.50
N GLN A 128 -9.38 7.43 27.73
CA GLN A 128 -9.80 6.09 28.15
C GLN A 128 -8.88 5.56 29.28
N THR A 129 -7.59 5.78 29.17
CA THR A 129 -6.62 5.36 30.20
C THR A 129 -6.86 6.09 31.53
N LYS A 130 -7.21 7.38 31.49
CA LYS A 130 -7.54 8.17 32.68
C LYS A 130 -8.85 7.69 33.35
N ILE A 131 -9.84 7.29 32.57
CA ILE A 131 -11.11 6.78 33.08
C ILE A 131 -10.96 5.40 33.70
N ALA A 132 -10.07 4.56 33.19
CA ALA A 132 -9.81 3.21 33.69
C ALA A 132 -9.04 3.16 35.03
N ILE A 133 -8.52 4.27 35.51
CA ILE A 133 -7.85 4.42 36.80
C ILE A 133 -8.85 4.91 37.86
#